data_8896b6c0e66e54f8d5e2bb37a0a0a5be
#
_entry.id   8896b6c0e66e54f8d5e2bb37a0a0a5be
#
_cell.length_a   1.000
_cell.length_b   1.000
_cell.length_c   1.000
_cell.angle_alpha   90.00
_cell.angle_beta   90.00
_cell.angle_gamma   90.00
#
_symmetry.space_group_name_H-M   'P 1'
#
loop_
_entity.id
_entity.type
_entity.pdbx_description
1 polymer ?
#
loop_
_entity_poly.entity_id
_entity_poly.type
_entity_poly.pdbx_seq_one_letter_code
_entity_poly.pdbx_strand_id
1 'polypeptide(L)'
;MLRAERGGILNVRSLASLLPIPDFAVYAASKSYLTIFSEALRLEVRERGISVLALCPGPVHTGFGEAAGRHGEPPETPSREWFYVPKEEVVRDALIALQGDRARLHPGWRAASLAAAISLLPMAAIRCMMRHRPRRVES
;
A
#
# COMPACT_ATOMS: atom_id res chain seq x y z
N MET A 1 -6.67 -22.68 8.76
CA MET A 1 -6.73 -21.58 9.73
C MET A 1 -8.01 -21.65 10.54
N LEU A 2 -9.21 -21.58 9.96
CA LEU A 2 -10.49 -21.59 10.72
C LEU A 2 -10.65 -22.77 11.67
N ARG A 3 -10.29 -23.99 11.24
CA ARG A 3 -10.34 -25.19 12.10
C ARG A 3 -9.30 -25.22 13.22
N ALA A 4 -8.19 -24.52 13.02
CA ALA A 4 -7.09 -24.47 13.99
C ALA A 4 -7.20 -23.25 14.94
N GLU A 5 -8.17 -22.38 14.69
CA GLU A 5 -8.43 -21.13 15.42
C GLU A 5 -7.16 -20.28 15.61
N ARG A 6 -6.27 -20.36 14.65
CA ARG A 6 -5.02 -19.58 14.60
C ARG A 6 -4.52 -19.41 13.19
N GLY A 7 -3.92 -18.27 12.92
CA GLY A 7 -3.29 -17.98 11.62
C GLY A 7 -3.09 -16.51 11.39
N GLY A 8 -2.39 -16.19 10.32
CA GLY A 8 -2.16 -14.82 9.88
C GLY A 8 -2.27 -14.69 8.38
N ILE A 9 -2.95 -13.65 7.91
CA ILE A 9 -3.08 -13.28 6.51
C ILE A 9 -2.43 -11.91 6.34
N LEU A 10 -1.46 -11.82 5.44
CA LEU A 10 -0.80 -10.57 5.10
C LEU A 10 -1.10 -10.22 3.64
N ASN A 11 -1.84 -9.14 3.43
CA ASN A 11 -2.17 -8.63 2.11
C ASN A 11 -1.31 -7.41 1.79
N VAL A 12 -0.53 -7.49 0.70
CA VAL A 12 0.35 -6.39 0.27
C VAL A 12 -0.40 -5.45 -0.66
N ARG A 13 -0.68 -4.26 -0.16
CA ARG A 13 -1.28 -3.16 -0.92
C ARG A 13 -0.24 -2.10 -1.30
N SER A 14 -0.62 -0.86 -1.54
CA SER A 14 0.27 0.25 -1.89
C SER A 14 -0.33 1.57 -1.42
N LEU A 15 0.49 2.60 -1.22
CA LEU A 15 0.02 3.98 -1.06
C LEU A 15 -0.83 4.46 -2.25
N ALA A 16 -0.62 3.90 -3.44
CA ALA A 16 -1.45 4.14 -4.62
C ALA A 16 -2.94 3.81 -4.40
N SER A 17 -3.27 2.96 -3.43
CA SER A 17 -4.65 2.64 -3.08
C SER A 17 -5.45 3.82 -2.53
N LEU A 18 -4.78 4.88 -2.13
CA LEU A 18 -5.39 6.08 -1.54
C LEU A 18 -5.66 7.18 -2.59
N LEU A 19 -5.16 7.01 -3.81
CA LEU A 19 -5.14 8.07 -4.83
C LEU A 19 -5.72 7.58 -6.16
N PRO A 20 -6.54 8.39 -6.84
CA PRO A 20 -6.96 8.14 -8.23
C PRO A 20 -5.83 8.58 -9.18
N ILE A 21 -4.85 7.71 -9.39
CA ILE A 21 -3.64 8.02 -10.17
C ILE A 21 -3.93 7.80 -11.66
N PRO A 22 -3.83 8.83 -12.53
CA PRO A 22 -3.88 8.66 -13.98
C PRO A 22 -2.80 7.68 -14.44
N ASP A 23 -3.08 6.93 -15.51
CA ASP A 23 -2.23 5.87 -16.10
C ASP A 23 -2.01 4.63 -15.22
N PHE A 24 -2.47 4.67 -13.95
CA PHE A 24 -2.40 3.58 -12.98
C PHE A 24 -3.77 3.18 -12.43
N ALA A 25 -4.85 3.47 -13.14
CA ALA A 25 -6.21 3.29 -12.64
C ALA A 25 -6.49 1.86 -12.17
N VAL A 26 -6.17 0.86 -12.99
CA VAL A 26 -6.38 -0.56 -12.67
C VAL A 26 -5.54 -0.99 -11.46
N TYR A 27 -4.27 -0.58 -11.42
CA TYR A 27 -3.39 -0.86 -10.28
C TYR A 27 -3.91 -0.22 -9.00
N ALA A 28 -4.23 1.07 -9.01
CA ALA A 28 -4.76 1.78 -7.85
C ALA A 28 -6.08 1.16 -7.37
N ALA A 29 -6.98 0.82 -8.28
CA ALA A 29 -8.25 0.18 -7.97
C ALA A 29 -8.04 -1.21 -7.34
N SER A 30 -7.14 -2.04 -7.89
CA SER A 30 -6.82 -3.36 -7.33
C SER A 30 -6.25 -3.27 -5.91
N LYS A 31 -5.40 -2.27 -5.65
CA LYS A 31 -4.84 -2.04 -4.31
C LYS A 31 -5.86 -1.43 -3.34
N SER A 32 -6.83 -0.65 -3.81
CA SER A 32 -7.96 -0.17 -3.03
C SER A 32 -8.90 -1.32 -2.65
N TYR A 33 -9.18 -2.22 -3.60
CA TYR A 33 -9.92 -3.45 -3.32
C TYR A 33 -9.28 -4.23 -2.18
N LEU A 34 -7.96 -4.51 -2.26
CA LEU A 34 -7.23 -5.22 -1.20
C LEU A 34 -7.34 -4.52 0.16
N THR A 35 -7.44 -3.19 0.18
CA THR A 35 -7.61 -2.43 1.43
C THR A 35 -8.93 -2.78 2.08
N ILE A 36 -10.04 -2.60 1.35
CA ILE A 36 -11.40 -2.84 1.87
C ILE A 36 -11.60 -4.33 2.18
N PHE A 37 -11.12 -5.21 1.28
CA PHE A 37 -11.17 -6.66 1.48
C PHE A 37 -10.47 -7.09 2.77
N SER A 38 -9.26 -6.58 3.03
CA SER A 38 -8.51 -6.93 4.25
C SER A 38 -9.20 -6.46 5.52
N GLU A 39 -9.80 -5.28 5.49
CA GLU A 39 -10.55 -4.75 6.62
C GLU A 39 -11.81 -5.58 6.91
N ALA A 40 -12.59 -5.88 5.87
CA ALA A 40 -13.79 -6.71 6.01
C ALA A 40 -13.43 -8.12 6.50
N LEU A 41 -12.45 -8.76 5.85
CA LEU A 41 -12.00 -10.09 6.25
C LEU A 41 -11.50 -10.12 7.70
N ARG A 42 -10.76 -9.08 8.13
CA ARG A 42 -10.34 -8.98 9.53
C ARG A 42 -11.53 -9.00 10.50
N LEU A 43 -12.58 -8.24 10.21
CA LEU A 43 -13.77 -8.19 11.04
C LEU A 43 -14.48 -9.54 11.08
N GLU A 44 -14.49 -10.28 9.98
CA GLU A 44 -15.13 -11.60 9.88
C GLU A 44 -14.39 -12.70 10.66
N VAL A 45 -13.04 -12.63 10.73
CA VAL A 45 -12.25 -13.75 11.28
C VAL A 45 -11.55 -13.45 12.60
N ARG A 46 -11.63 -12.22 13.13
CA ARG A 46 -10.93 -11.82 14.36
C ARG A 46 -11.28 -12.69 15.57
N GLU A 47 -12.56 -13.10 15.70
CA GLU A 47 -13.03 -13.93 16.81
C GLU A 47 -12.57 -15.40 16.69
N ARG A 48 -12.00 -15.76 15.54
CA ARG A 48 -11.43 -17.07 15.25
C ARG A 48 -9.91 -17.12 15.45
N GLY A 49 -9.33 -16.13 16.15
CA GLY A 49 -7.89 -16.08 16.40
C GLY A 49 -7.03 -15.92 15.13
N ILE A 50 -7.59 -15.34 14.06
CA ILE A 50 -6.88 -15.12 12.80
C ILE A 50 -6.60 -13.63 12.63
N SER A 51 -5.31 -13.28 12.58
CA SER A 51 -4.87 -11.93 12.32
C SER A 51 -4.89 -11.63 10.83
N VAL A 52 -5.38 -10.45 10.43
CA VAL A 52 -5.33 -9.98 9.04
C VAL A 52 -4.66 -8.62 9.00
N LEU A 53 -3.52 -8.53 8.31
CA LEU A 53 -2.73 -7.32 8.16
C LEU A 53 -2.79 -6.80 6.72
N ALA A 54 -3.19 -5.56 6.54
CA ALA A 54 -3.01 -4.82 5.30
C ALA A 54 -1.68 -4.05 5.33
N LEU A 55 -0.65 -4.59 4.70
CA LEU A 55 0.66 -3.96 4.58
C LEU A 55 0.66 -2.96 3.44
N CYS A 56 0.95 -1.70 3.73
CA CYS A 56 1.00 -0.61 2.76
C CYS A 56 2.41 -0.02 2.68
N PRO A 57 3.32 -0.64 1.94
CA PRO A 57 4.64 -0.07 1.76
C PRO A 57 4.59 1.19 0.90
N GLY A 58 5.51 2.11 1.19
CA GLY A 58 5.92 3.14 0.25
C GLY A 58 6.75 2.54 -0.89
N PRO A 59 7.56 3.35 -1.59
CA PRO A 59 8.54 2.84 -2.52
C PRO A 59 9.53 1.91 -1.80
N VAL A 60 9.76 0.74 -2.39
CA VAL A 60 10.74 -0.25 -1.91
C VAL A 60 11.57 -0.69 -3.11
N HIS A 61 12.89 -0.79 -2.95
CA HIS A 61 13.76 -1.32 -3.99
C HIS A 61 13.51 -2.82 -4.18
N THR A 62 12.71 -3.12 -5.20
CA THR A 62 12.38 -4.49 -5.61
C THR A 62 12.35 -4.56 -7.12
N GLY A 63 12.52 -5.74 -7.71
CA GLY A 63 12.33 -5.97 -9.15
C GLY A 63 10.89 -5.80 -9.63
N PHE A 64 9.97 -5.29 -8.79
CA PHE A 64 8.56 -5.12 -9.14
C PHE A 64 8.35 -4.13 -10.30
N GLY A 65 9.15 -3.05 -10.37
CA GLY A 65 9.04 -2.07 -11.45
C GLY A 65 9.32 -2.70 -12.81
N GLU A 66 10.39 -3.49 -12.88
CA GLU A 66 10.78 -4.24 -14.10
C GLU A 66 9.75 -5.30 -14.46
N ALA A 67 9.33 -6.11 -13.47
CA ALA A 67 8.32 -7.15 -13.67
C ALA A 67 6.94 -6.58 -14.08
N ALA A 68 6.62 -5.34 -13.69
CA ALA A 68 5.40 -4.66 -14.08
C ALA A 68 5.50 -3.96 -15.46
N GLY A 69 6.55 -4.22 -16.25
CA GLY A 69 6.74 -3.63 -17.57
C GLY A 69 7.00 -2.13 -17.56
N ARG A 70 7.46 -1.58 -16.45
CA ARG A 70 7.77 -0.16 -16.30
C ARG A 70 9.15 0.16 -16.91
N HIS A 71 9.37 -0.26 -18.16
CA HIS A 71 10.55 0.11 -18.91
C HIS A 71 10.55 1.63 -19.12
N GLY A 72 11.58 2.33 -18.63
CA GLY A 72 11.71 3.77 -18.78
C GLY A 72 11.06 4.60 -17.65
N GLU A 73 10.86 4.06 -16.46
CA GLU A 73 10.66 4.95 -15.32
C GLU A 73 11.82 5.95 -15.23
N PRO A 74 11.54 7.24 -15.03
CA PRO A 74 12.61 8.21 -14.86
C PRO A 74 13.51 7.74 -13.72
N PRO A 75 14.83 7.96 -13.83
CA PRO A 75 15.77 7.63 -12.78
C PRO A 75 15.24 8.17 -11.45
N GLU A 76 15.47 7.42 -10.39
CA GLU A 76 15.03 7.71 -9.04
C GLU A 76 15.22 9.20 -8.73
N THR A 77 14.08 9.90 -8.61
CA THR A 77 14.15 11.31 -8.23
C THR A 77 14.52 11.39 -6.75
N PRO A 78 15.38 12.31 -6.31
CA PRO A 78 15.78 12.46 -4.90
C PRO A 78 14.59 12.53 -3.93
N SER A 79 13.45 13.07 -4.41
CA SER A 79 12.20 13.10 -3.64
C SER A 79 11.59 11.73 -3.41
N ARG A 80 11.88 10.74 -4.26
CA ARG A 80 11.37 9.38 -4.14
C ARG A 80 12.24 8.54 -3.22
N GLU A 81 13.56 8.72 -3.27
CA GLU A 81 14.51 8.06 -2.36
C GLU A 81 14.22 8.39 -0.90
N TRP A 82 13.75 9.60 -0.61
CA TRP A 82 13.41 10.01 0.74
C TRP A 82 12.29 9.17 1.39
N PHE A 83 11.48 8.48 0.59
CA PHE A 83 10.40 7.60 1.05
C PHE A 83 10.76 6.11 0.99
N TYR A 84 11.96 5.76 0.50
CA TYR A 84 12.38 4.37 0.44
C TYR A 84 12.61 3.80 1.82
N VAL A 85 12.14 2.56 2.00
CA VAL A 85 12.39 1.76 3.20
C VAL A 85 13.07 0.47 2.75
N PRO A 86 14.14 0.02 3.42
CA PRO A 86 14.78 -1.27 3.12
C PRO A 86 13.77 -2.41 3.17
N LYS A 87 13.83 -3.32 2.20
CA LYS A 87 12.88 -4.44 2.10
C LYS A 87 12.90 -5.33 3.34
N GLU A 88 14.06 -5.52 3.94
CA GLU A 88 14.26 -6.31 5.16
C GLU A 88 13.53 -5.69 6.36
N GLU A 89 13.55 -4.37 6.46
CA GLU A 89 12.82 -3.61 7.48
C GLU A 89 11.31 -3.74 7.27
N VAL A 90 10.85 -3.59 6.03
CA VAL A 90 9.44 -3.76 5.67
C VAL A 90 8.92 -5.15 6.07
N VAL A 91 9.70 -6.20 5.78
CA VAL A 91 9.34 -7.58 6.12
C VAL A 91 9.32 -7.80 7.64
N ARG A 92 10.37 -7.36 8.33
CA ARG A 92 10.45 -7.47 9.79
C ARG A 92 9.27 -6.79 10.48
N ASP A 93 9.00 -5.55 10.11
CA ASP A 93 7.94 -4.74 10.71
C ASP A 93 6.55 -5.33 10.39
N ALA A 94 6.37 -5.89 9.19
CA ALA A 94 5.15 -6.57 8.79
C ALA A 94 4.88 -7.83 9.64
N LEU A 95 5.90 -8.63 9.91
CA LEU A 95 5.76 -9.82 10.75
C LEU A 95 5.44 -9.45 12.21
N ILE A 96 6.12 -8.45 12.75
CA ILE A 96 5.83 -7.92 14.09
C ILE A 96 4.38 -7.39 14.17
N ALA A 97 3.96 -6.62 13.17
CA ALA A 97 2.62 -6.07 13.13
C ALA A 97 1.54 -7.16 13.00
N LEU A 98 1.81 -8.20 12.22
CA LEU A 98 0.91 -9.35 12.07
C LEU A 98 0.76 -10.12 13.38
N GLN A 99 1.88 -10.37 14.08
CA GLN A 99 1.89 -11.03 15.38
C GLN A 99 1.18 -10.20 16.46
N GLY A 100 1.33 -8.88 16.38
CA GLY A 100 0.66 -7.91 17.27
C GLY A 100 -0.79 -7.62 16.88
N ASP A 101 -1.37 -8.40 15.98
CA ASP A 101 -2.75 -8.26 15.48
C ASP A 101 -3.10 -6.83 15.01
N ARG A 102 -2.19 -6.17 14.32
CA ARG A 102 -2.45 -4.84 13.72
C ARG A 102 -3.26 -4.97 12.44
N ALA A 103 -4.24 -4.09 12.26
CA ALA A 103 -5.07 -4.09 11.04
C ALA A 103 -4.29 -3.56 9.83
N ARG A 104 -3.45 -2.53 10.04
CA ARG A 104 -2.69 -1.85 8.98
C ARG A 104 -1.27 -1.56 9.42
N LEU A 105 -0.36 -1.59 8.45
CA LEU A 105 1.01 -1.11 8.63
C LEU A 105 1.44 -0.28 7.42
N HIS A 106 1.99 0.88 7.69
CA HIS A 106 2.71 1.72 6.73
C HIS A 106 4.17 1.76 7.19
N PRO A 107 5.05 0.95 6.58
CA PRO A 107 6.47 0.94 6.96
C PRO A 107 7.11 2.30 6.73
N GLY A 108 7.90 2.75 7.70
CA GLY A 108 8.52 4.06 7.70
C GLY A 108 7.55 5.19 8.10
N TRP A 109 7.97 6.02 9.05
CA TRP A 109 7.14 7.11 9.59
C TRP A 109 6.70 8.13 8.53
N ARG A 110 7.53 8.34 7.50
CA ARG A 110 7.27 9.27 6.39
C ARG A 110 6.09 8.78 5.51
N ALA A 111 6.10 7.48 5.18
CA ALA A 111 5.00 6.87 4.44
C ALA A 111 3.71 6.85 5.27
N ALA A 112 3.83 6.60 6.57
CA ALA A 112 2.70 6.61 7.50
C ALA A 112 2.08 8.00 7.63
N SER A 113 2.88 9.05 7.79
CA SER A 113 2.39 10.44 7.89
C SER A 113 1.76 10.91 6.59
N LEU A 114 2.33 10.56 5.43
CA LEU A 114 1.76 10.85 4.13
C LEU A 114 0.41 10.14 3.94
N ALA A 115 0.33 8.86 4.29
CA ALA A 115 -0.92 8.10 4.21
C ALA A 115 -2.00 8.70 5.11
N ALA A 116 -1.65 9.11 6.32
CA ALA A 116 -2.57 9.77 7.25
C ALA A 116 -3.06 11.11 6.67
N ALA A 117 -2.16 11.94 6.16
CA ALA A 117 -2.51 13.22 5.55
C ALA A 117 -3.46 13.04 4.35
N ILE A 118 -3.17 12.09 3.45
CA ILE A 118 -4.04 11.78 2.30
C ILE A 118 -5.41 11.29 2.77
N SER A 119 -5.46 10.45 3.79
CA SER A 119 -6.72 9.88 4.31
C SER A 119 -7.64 10.92 4.95
N LEU A 120 -7.10 12.06 5.37
CA LEU A 120 -7.88 13.19 5.92
C LEU A 120 -8.40 14.14 4.83
N LEU A 121 -7.87 14.05 3.60
CA LEU A 121 -8.30 14.92 2.51
C LEU A 121 -9.61 14.42 1.92
N PRO A 122 -10.59 15.32 1.66
CA PRO A 122 -11.78 14.97 0.92
C PRO A 122 -11.41 14.59 -0.52
N MET A 123 -12.13 13.61 -1.08
CA MET A 123 -11.87 13.11 -2.43
C MET A 123 -11.90 14.21 -3.51
N ALA A 124 -12.69 15.28 -3.29
CA ALA A 124 -12.71 16.43 -4.18
C ALA A 124 -11.37 17.15 -4.27
N ALA A 125 -10.69 17.35 -3.14
CA ALA A 125 -9.34 17.95 -3.10
C ALA A 125 -8.31 17.04 -3.79
N ILE A 126 -8.37 15.75 -3.55
CA ILE A 126 -7.48 14.77 -4.21
C ILE A 126 -7.67 14.78 -5.72
N ARG A 127 -8.93 14.82 -6.21
CA ARG A 127 -9.23 14.94 -7.65
C ARG A 127 -8.67 16.24 -8.24
N CYS A 128 -8.78 17.36 -7.54
CA CYS A 128 -8.24 18.63 -7.97
C CYS A 128 -6.71 18.56 -8.13
N MET A 129 -6.02 17.99 -7.16
CA MET A 129 -4.57 17.79 -7.21
C MET A 129 -4.16 16.89 -8.39
N MET A 130 -4.90 15.82 -8.64
CA MET A 130 -4.57 14.86 -9.70
C MET A 130 -4.89 15.36 -11.11
N ARG A 131 -5.78 16.35 -11.28
CA ARG A 131 -6.09 16.95 -12.59
C ARG A 131 -4.88 17.59 -13.27
N HIS A 132 -3.94 18.10 -12.49
CA HIS A 132 -2.76 18.80 -12.98
C HIS A 132 -1.56 17.88 -13.19
N ARG A 133 -1.73 16.57 -12.99
CA ARG A 133 -0.64 15.63 -13.22
C ARG A 133 -0.49 15.36 -14.71
N PRO A 134 0.73 15.49 -15.28
CA PRO A 134 0.95 15.19 -16.70
C PRO A 134 0.62 13.72 -16.95
N ARG A 135 -0.16 13.46 -18.00
CA ARG A 135 -0.40 12.10 -18.49
C ARG A 135 0.82 11.62 -19.26
N ARG A 136 1.16 10.35 -19.12
CA ARG A 136 2.09 9.72 -20.05
C ARG A 136 1.36 9.58 -21.38
N VAL A 137 1.76 10.37 -22.37
CA VAL A 137 1.33 10.16 -23.75
C VAL A 137 2.27 9.07 -24.29
N GLU A 138 1.75 7.87 -24.49
CA GLU A 138 2.46 6.87 -25.31
C GLU A 138 2.46 7.39 -26.75
N SER A 139 3.65 7.74 -27.23
CA SER A 139 3.90 7.98 -28.66
C SER A 139 4.27 6.69 -29.35
#